data_a179b02b50401c1bda819ea83a14f0d9
#
_entry.id   a179b02b50401c1bda819ea83a14f0d9
#
_cell.length_a   1.000
_cell.length_b   1.000
_cell.length_c   1.000
_cell.angle_alpha   90.00
_cell.angle_beta   90.00
_cell.angle_gamma   90.00
#
_symmetry.space_group_name_H-M   'P 1'
#
loop_
_entity.id
_entity.type
_entity.pdbx_description
1 polymer ?
#
loop_
_entity_poly.entity_id
_entity_poly.type
_entity_poly.pdbx_seq_one_letter_code
_entity_poly.pdbx_strand_id
1 'polypeptide(L)'
;MSRRKSLSNPHLDDMITAAPIENLHNRREFLSLMVNGLGYSALAFSLPGCGSSEEEDDEQSETDPVPLETEIPQASAAYSVLKRTSFGVHRDQLERINDLGIDQYLEQQLDYLNIDDANLESEIQTRFPLTFETPNELYAGFPENIETVVRQMIGATQYRQIFSRRQLYEVMVEFWTDHFNIHLINGLEPTLKPADDQQVIRTHALGNFRDLLHASAKSPAMLFYLDNYNNLASAPNENYARELMELHTLGVDGGYTEIDIKEVARCFTGWTIEFPNSGTAEYGVFRYNDAIHDQQSKVVLNQTIAAGGGQQDGEQILDLLATHPSTADFIATKLCRRFVSDDPDQAIIDQVAEAFSNSQGDIKQTLRALFASNAMQANADQKLTRPSEFLAGLVRALAPDTGYPADHGELYFFAQAILGQLPYFWSTPDGYPDVQSYWSSTGGILNRWRLSFFSFAPISLSNDIIFIDYLPMLNGAQSLAAITDALTDAILMRPISSADRRHIIDWLTAEYRYDADATLPDGIPEQIAPLVAAVLVSSVYFQLR
;
A
#
# COMPACT_ATOMS: atom_id res chain seq x y z
N MET A 1 -28.36 4.39 -22.31
CA MET A 1 -27.10 5.05 -22.75
C MET A 1 -27.27 6.56 -22.61
N SER A 2 -27.07 7.08 -21.42
CA SER A 2 -27.03 8.51 -21.15
C SER A 2 -25.58 8.85 -20.80
N ARG A 3 -24.95 9.71 -21.60
CA ARG A 3 -23.58 10.17 -21.34
C ARG A 3 -23.57 10.90 -20.00
N ARG A 4 -22.91 10.31 -18.98
CA ARG A 4 -22.54 11.01 -17.77
C ARG A 4 -21.71 12.24 -18.17
N LYS A 5 -22.21 13.42 -17.87
CA LYS A 5 -21.35 14.59 -17.71
C LYS A 5 -20.69 14.39 -16.34
N SER A 6 -19.47 13.83 -16.33
CA SER A 6 -18.61 13.94 -15.18
C SER A 6 -18.44 15.42 -14.87
N LEU A 7 -18.80 15.84 -13.68
CA LEU A 7 -18.30 17.07 -13.09
C LEU A 7 -16.83 16.81 -12.73
N SER A 8 -15.98 16.67 -13.77
CA SER A 8 -14.54 16.71 -13.58
C SER A 8 -14.22 18.10 -13.07
N ASN A 9 -13.64 18.18 -11.88
CA ASN A 9 -13.01 19.41 -11.43
C ASN A 9 -11.71 19.57 -12.24
N PRO A 10 -11.65 20.47 -13.23
CA PRO A 10 -10.48 20.61 -14.10
C PRO A 10 -9.21 20.95 -13.32
N HIS A 11 -9.32 21.45 -12.08
CA HIS A 11 -8.19 21.75 -11.22
C HIS A 11 -7.53 20.51 -10.61
N LEU A 12 -8.25 19.41 -10.43
CA LEU A 12 -7.68 18.19 -9.85
C LEU A 12 -7.10 17.24 -10.90
N ASP A 13 -7.71 17.15 -12.08
CA ASP A 13 -7.11 16.48 -13.24
C ASP A 13 -5.80 17.18 -13.65
N ASP A 14 -5.74 18.50 -13.47
CA ASP A 14 -4.52 19.29 -13.62
C ASP A 14 -3.49 19.02 -12.50
N MET A 15 -3.88 18.58 -11.31
CA MET A 15 -2.93 18.17 -10.24
C MET A 15 -2.12 16.92 -10.58
N ILE A 16 -2.69 15.98 -11.31
CA ILE A 16 -1.98 14.76 -11.76
C ILE A 16 -1.17 15.07 -13.03
N THR A 17 -1.63 16.00 -13.87
CA THR A 17 -0.99 16.38 -15.13
C THR A 17 -0.16 17.65 -15.05
N ALA A 18 -0.41 18.51 -14.07
CA ALA A 18 0.31 19.74 -13.80
C ALA A 18 0.31 20.00 -12.29
N ALA A 19 1.27 19.39 -11.58
CA ALA A 19 1.66 19.97 -10.30
C ALA A 19 1.95 21.46 -10.53
N PRO A 20 1.50 22.37 -9.66
CA PRO A 20 1.87 23.77 -9.79
C PRO A 20 3.37 23.90 -9.51
N ILE A 21 4.15 23.70 -10.56
CA ILE A 21 5.60 23.89 -10.60
C ILE A 21 5.87 25.41 -10.79
N GLU A 22 5.16 26.26 -10.07
CA GLU A 22 5.47 27.69 -10.07
C GLU A 22 6.59 28.05 -9.10
N ASN A 23 6.95 27.17 -8.17
CA ASN A 23 8.15 27.34 -7.31
C ASN A 23 9.30 26.38 -7.62
N LEU A 24 9.11 25.37 -8.46
CA LEU A 24 10.23 24.69 -9.11
C LEU A 24 10.51 25.45 -10.41
N HIS A 25 11.53 26.24 -10.45
CA HIS A 25 12.04 26.84 -11.68
C HIS A 25 12.30 25.73 -12.69
N ASN A 26 11.24 25.42 -13.46
CA ASN A 26 11.17 24.53 -14.61
C ASN A 26 11.01 23.02 -14.36
N ARG A 27 9.83 22.50 -14.73
CA ARG A 27 9.62 21.10 -15.14
C ARG A 27 10.75 20.63 -16.08
N ARG A 28 11.33 21.52 -16.89
CA ARG A 28 12.51 21.29 -17.70
C ARG A 28 13.78 21.12 -16.86
N GLU A 29 13.96 21.84 -15.77
CA GLU A 29 15.11 21.68 -14.87
C GLU A 29 14.98 20.41 -14.03
N PHE A 30 13.79 20.06 -13.55
CA PHE A 30 13.55 18.77 -12.86
C PHE A 30 13.78 17.60 -13.83
N LEU A 31 13.24 17.64 -15.05
CA LEU A 31 13.49 16.64 -16.08
C LEU A 31 14.96 16.69 -16.57
N SER A 32 15.58 17.85 -16.61
CA SER A 32 16.99 18.04 -16.92
C SER A 32 17.89 17.54 -15.79
N LEU A 33 17.50 17.68 -14.52
CA LEU A 33 18.18 17.08 -13.37
C LEU A 33 18.01 15.56 -13.34
N MET A 34 16.84 15.06 -13.69
CA MET A 34 16.59 13.60 -13.89
C MET A 34 17.43 13.06 -15.07
N VAL A 35 17.59 13.84 -16.13
CA VAL A 35 18.39 13.46 -17.31
C VAL A 35 19.87 13.77 -17.11
N ASN A 36 20.24 14.85 -16.46
CA ASN A 36 21.64 15.27 -16.25
C ASN A 36 22.25 14.63 -14.99
N GLY A 37 21.46 14.32 -13.95
CA GLY A 37 21.88 13.43 -12.86
C GLY A 37 22.17 12.01 -13.36
N LEU A 38 21.47 11.55 -14.40
CA LEU A 38 21.78 10.34 -15.16
C LEU A 38 22.94 10.53 -16.15
N GLY A 39 23.28 11.75 -16.51
CA GLY A 39 24.35 12.05 -17.45
C GLY A 39 25.76 11.78 -16.93
N TYR A 40 25.96 11.74 -15.61
CA TYR A 40 27.22 11.29 -14.99
C TYR A 40 27.22 9.80 -14.59
N SER A 41 26.08 9.14 -14.53
CA SER A 41 25.94 7.72 -14.29
C SER A 41 25.37 6.96 -15.50
N ALA A 42 25.20 7.60 -16.64
CA ALA A 42 24.95 6.93 -17.92
C ALA A 42 26.24 6.32 -18.47
N LEU A 43 27.01 5.66 -17.63
CA LEU A 43 27.85 4.57 -18.08
C LEU A 43 26.90 3.44 -18.46
N ALA A 44 26.73 3.37 -19.75
CA ALA A 44 26.06 2.37 -20.51
C ALA A 44 26.03 0.99 -19.84
N PHE A 45 24.88 0.58 -19.33
CA PHE A 45 24.50 -0.81 -19.43
C PHE A 45 24.24 -1.07 -20.93
N SER A 46 25.31 -1.29 -21.69
CA SER A 46 25.23 -1.91 -23.01
C SER A 46 24.82 -3.36 -22.78
N LEU A 47 23.53 -3.60 -22.85
CA LEU A 47 23.04 -4.94 -23.18
C LEU A 47 23.67 -5.32 -24.53
N PRO A 48 24.26 -6.50 -24.68
CA PRO A 48 24.71 -6.96 -25.99
C PRO A 48 23.48 -7.12 -26.87
N GLY A 49 23.27 -6.14 -27.73
CA GLY A 49 22.37 -6.25 -28.87
C GLY A 49 23.01 -7.14 -29.91
N CYS A 50 22.23 -8.08 -30.46
CA CYS A 50 22.61 -8.90 -31.60
C CYS A 50 23.17 -8.05 -32.75
N GLY A 51 24.44 -8.23 -33.02
CA GLY A 51 25.11 -7.72 -34.21
C GLY A 51 26.06 -8.79 -34.72
N SER A 52 25.93 -9.09 -35.99
CA SER A 52 26.58 -10.15 -36.75
C SER A 52 28.10 -10.13 -36.77
N SER A 53 28.67 -11.26 -36.55
CA SER A 53 29.89 -11.92 -37.07
C SER A 53 30.95 -11.07 -37.79
N GLU A 54 32.16 -11.11 -37.25
CA GLU A 54 33.38 -11.44 -38.01
C GLU A 54 34.31 -12.22 -37.07
N GLU A 55 34.81 -13.35 -37.59
CA GLU A 55 35.69 -14.29 -36.89
C GLU A 55 37.12 -13.69 -36.85
N GLU A 56 37.71 -13.58 -35.66
CA GLU A 56 39.15 -13.62 -35.48
C GLU A 56 39.47 -14.63 -34.35
N ASP A 57 40.23 -15.65 -34.73
CA ASP A 57 40.75 -16.68 -33.85
C ASP A 57 41.75 -16.11 -32.85
N ASP A 58 41.39 -16.08 -31.55
CA ASP A 58 42.35 -15.99 -30.47
C ASP A 58 42.13 -17.13 -29.47
N GLU A 59 43.14 -18.01 -29.39
CA GLU A 59 43.20 -19.08 -28.39
C GLU A 59 43.19 -18.50 -26.96
N GLN A 60 42.03 -18.49 -26.34
CA GLN A 60 41.91 -18.24 -24.90
C GLN A 60 41.62 -19.55 -24.17
N SER A 61 42.43 -19.83 -23.16
CA SER A 61 42.28 -20.96 -22.27
C SER A 61 40.87 -21.00 -21.66
N GLU A 62 40.09 -22.03 -22.04
CA GLU A 62 38.82 -22.37 -21.43
C GLU A 62 39.08 -22.74 -19.96
N THR A 63 38.86 -21.79 -19.05
CA THR A 63 38.48 -22.12 -17.69
C THR A 63 36.99 -22.43 -17.70
N ASP A 64 36.63 -23.66 -17.37
CA ASP A 64 35.23 -24.06 -17.21
C ASP A 64 34.49 -23.00 -16.37
N PRO A 65 33.34 -22.47 -16.87
CA PRO A 65 32.57 -21.53 -16.10
C PRO A 65 32.10 -22.21 -14.81
N VAL A 66 32.51 -21.67 -13.66
CA VAL A 66 31.98 -22.09 -12.36
C VAL A 66 30.47 -21.93 -12.46
N PRO A 67 29.67 -22.96 -12.15
CA PRO A 67 28.22 -22.86 -12.17
C PRO A 67 27.80 -21.69 -11.28
N LEU A 68 27.11 -20.71 -11.88
CA LEU A 68 26.54 -19.61 -11.11
C LEU A 68 25.46 -20.19 -10.20
N GLU A 69 25.61 -20.05 -8.89
CA GLU A 69 24.50 -20.25 -7.96
C GLU A 69 23.42 -19.22 -8.35
N THR A 70 22.39 -19.68 -9.05
CA THR A 70 21.29 -18.83 -9.52
C THR A 70 20.15 -18.76 -8.51
N GLU A 71 20.25 -19.51 -7.40
CA GLU A 71 19.21 -19.52 -6.38
C GLU A 71 19.40 -18.38 -5.37
N ILE A 72 18.33 -17.63 -5.14
CA ILE A 72 18.23 -16.62 -4.09
C ILE A 72 18.35 -17.35 -2.75
N PRO A 73 19.36 -17.06 -1.90
CA PRO A 73 19.45 -17.67 -0.58
C PRO A 73 18.19 -17.39 0.23
N GLN A 74 17.65 -18.44 0.84
CA GLN A 74 16.43 -18.32 1.63
C GLN A 74 16.64 -17.34 2.81
N ALA A 75 15.76 -16.38 2.95
CA ALA A 75 15.71 -15.50 4.11
C ALA A 75 15.29 -16.27 5.37
N SER A 76 15.61 -15.76 6.54
CA SER A 76 15.10 -16.35 7.79
C SER A 76 13.58 -16.29 7.84
N ALA A 77 12.96 -17.24 8.55
CA ALA A 77 11.51 -17.25 8.72
C ALA A 77 11.01 -15.93 9.37
N ALA A 78 11.74 -15.39 10.33
CA ALA A 78 11.45 -14.11 10.96
C ALA A 78 11.46 -12.95 9.95
N TYR A 79 12.46 -12.90 9.07
CA TYR A 79 12.54 -11.91 8.00
C TYR A 79 11.34 -12.01 7.05
N SER A 80 11.01 -13.22 6.60
CA SER A 80 9.89 -13.46 5.67
C SER A 80 8.55 -13.06 6.26
N VAL A 81 8.33 -13.34 7.55
CA VAL A 81 7.12 -12.90 8.26
C VAL A 81 7.06 -11.38 8.35
N LEU A 82 8.15 -10.71 8.75
CA LEU A 82 8.18 -9.24 8.79
C LEU A 82 7.92 -8.62 7.43
N LYS A 83 8.54 -9.16 6.38
CA LYS A 83 8.38 -8.67 5.00
C LYS A 83 6.93 -8.74 4.52
N ARG A 84 6.10 -9.66 5.07
CA ARG A 84 4.70 -9.86 4.75
C ARG A 84 3.74 -9.07 5.64
N THR A 85 4.12 -8.87 6.91
CA THR A 85 3.25 -8.28 7.94
C THR A 85 3.59 -6.83 8.28
N SER A 86 4.51 -6.21 7.50
CA SER A 86 4.90 -4.80 7.66
C SER A 86 5.14 -4.13 6.31
N PHE A 87 5.32 -2.82 6.32
CA PHE A 87 5.72 -2.03 5.14
C PHE A 87 7.22 -2.09 4.84
N GLY A 88 7.90 -3.09 5.31
CA GLY A 88 9.32 -3.34 5.11
C GLY A 88 10.03 -3.69 6.41
N VAL A 89 11.13 -4.41 6.29
CA VAL A 89 11.90 -4.85 7.46
C VAL A 89 12.61 -3.66 8.10
N HIS A 90 12.51 -3.58 9.42
CA HIS A 90 13.25 -2.66 10.26
C HIS A 90 14.13 -3.47 11.22
N ARG A 91 15.37 -3.04 11.47
CA ARG A 91 16.34 -3.80 12.26
C ARG A 91 15.81 -4.14 13.67
N ASP A 92 15.28 -3.16 14.38
CA ASP A 92 14.76 -3.38 15.74
C ASP A 92 13.60 -4.38 15.75
N GLN A 93 12.78 -4.41 14.70
CA GLN A 93 11.67 -5.36 14.61
C GLN A 93 12.19 -6.77 14.27
N LEU A 94 13.24 -6.87 13.44
CA LEU A 94 13.89 -8.14 13.16
C LEU A 94 14.57 -8.71 14.41
N GLU A 95 15.24 -7.89 15.20
CA GLU A 95 15.79 -8.29 16.49
C GLU A 95 14.67 -8.73 17.45
N ARG A 96 13.60 -7.92 17.55
CA ARG A 96 12.47 -8.23 18.41
C ARG A 96 11.78 -9.56 18.07
N ILE A 97 11.54 -9.85 16.80
CA ILE A 97 10.91 -11.13 16.39
C ILE A 97 11.86 -12.32 16.63
N ASN A 98 13.18 -12.10 16.48
CA ASN A 98 14.17 -13.13 16.80
C ASN A 98 14.23 -13.43 18.31
N ASP A 99 14.08 -12.41 19.15
CA ASP A 99 14.08 -12.56 20.61
C ASP A 99 12.80 -13.21 21.14
N LEU A 100 11.65 -12.83 20.61
CA LEU A 100 10.34 -13.31 21.06
C LEU A 100 9.93 -14.64 20.44
N GLY A 101 10.40 -14.91 19.23
CA GLY A 101 9.82 -15.91 18.33
C GLY A 101 8.62 -15.38 17.55
N ILE A 102 8.37 -16.00 16.39
CA ILE A 102 7.39 -15.55 15.40
C ILE A 102 5.97 -15.48 16.00
N ASP A 103 5.52 -16.53 16.67
CA ASP A 103 4.15 -16.62 17.20
C ASP A 103 3.87 -15.51 18.23
N GLN A 104 4.81 -15.30 19.16
CA GLN A 104 4.62 -14.27 20.18
C GLN A 104 4.69 -12.86 19.59
N TYR A 105 5.53 -12.64 18.58
CA TYR A 105 5.59 -11.36 17.87
C TYR A 105 4.27 -11.07 17.15
N LEU A 106 3.71 -12.04 16.42
CA LEU A 106 2.44 -11.91 15.71
C LEU A 106 1.28 -11.66 16.69
N GLU A 107 1.24 -12.35 17.83
CA GLU A 107 0.21 -12.09 18.86
C GLU A 107 0.34 -10.66 19.43
N GLN A 108 1.56 -10.14 19.62
CA GLN A 108 1.73 -8.74 20.02
C GLN A 108 1.20 -7.77 18.95
N GLN A 109 1.45 -8.05 17.66
CA GLN A 109 0.94 -7.21 16.57
C GLN A 109 -0.58 -7.28 16.46
N LEU A 110 -1.21 -8.43 16.72
CA LEU A 110 -2.67 -8.58 16.79
C LEU A 110 -3.26 -7.83 18.01
N ASP A 111 -2.51 -7.74 19.09
CA ASP A 111 -2.87 -6.95 20.28
C ASP A 111 -2.37 -5.50 20.20
N TYR A 112 -2.57 -4.89 19.04
CA TYR A 112 -2.00 -3.59 18.64
C TYR A 112 -2.29 -2.44 19.62
N LEU A 113 -3.40 -2.51 20.37
CA LEU A 113 -3.77 -1.47 21.36
C LEU A 113 -2.76 -1.39 22.52
N ASN A 114 -2.06 -2.48 22.81
CA ASN A 114 -1.02 -2.54 23.83
C ASN A 114 0.39 -2.21 23.28
N ILE A 115 0.52 -1.88 21.99
CA ILE A 115 1.75 -1.32 21.42
C ILE A 115 1.69 0.19 21.56
N ASP A 116 2.70 0.78 22.20
CA ASP A 116 2.77 2.22 22.41
C ASP A 116 3.21 2.95 21.12
N ASP A 117 2.31 3.73 20.55
CA ASP A 117 2.51 4.64 19.42
C ASP A 117 2.02 6.07 19.73
N ALA A 118 1.88 6.42 21.02
CA ALA A 118 1.31 7.69 21.43
C ALA A 118 2.09 8.92 20.91
N ASN A 119 3.41 8.81 20.86
CA ASN A 119 4.26 9.87 20.31
C ASN A 119 4.00 10.08 18.81
N LEU A 120 3.92 8.99 18.05
CA LEU A 120 3.63 9.02 16.62
C LEU A 120 2.24 9.65 16.36
N GLU A 121 1.21 9.22 17.07
CA GLU A 121 -0.13 9.78 16.90
C GLU A 121 -0.19 11.27 17.24
N SER A 122 0.54 11.71 18.26
CA SER A 122 0.67 13.15 18.60
C SER A 122 1.38 13.94 17.48
N GLU A 123 2.41 13.37 16.88
CA GLU A 123 3.08 13.99 15.72
C GLU A 123 2.16 14.06 14.50
N ILE A 124 1.41 13.01 14.21
CA ILE A 124 0.45 12.98 13.11
C ILE A 124 -0.62 14.04 13.31
N GLN A 125 -1.16 14.15 14.50
CA GLN A 125 -2.15 15.17 14.83
C GLN A 125 -1.60 16.59 14.64
N THR A 126 -0.32 16.79 14.94
CA THR A 126 0.34 18.09 14.77
C THR A 126 0.64 18.41 13.32
N ARG A 127 1.11 17.43 12.53
CA ARG A 127 1.54 17.61 11.15
C ARG A 127 0.39 17.60 10.14
N PHE A 128 -0.65 16.79 10.42
CA PHE A 128 -1.77 16.54 9.53
C PHE A 128 -3.12 16.81 10.21
N PRO A 129 -3.33 18.02 10.78
CA PRO A 129 -4.50 18.31 11.61
C PRO A 129 -5.82 18.14 10.88
N LEU A 130 -5.89 18.41 9.56
CA LEU A 130 -7.12 18.30 8.79
C LEU A 130 -7.66 16.86 8.72
N THR A 131 -6.83 15.85 8.96
CA THR A 131 -7.27 14.45 8.99
C THR A 131 -8.09 14.10 10.24
N PHE A 132 -8.16 15.01 11.23
CA PHE A 132 -8.92 14.87 12.47
C PHE A 132 -10.12 15.81 12.54
N GLU A 133 -10.28 16.70 11.57
CA GLU A 133 -11.42 17.59 11.51
C GLU A 133 -12.70 16.85 11.09
N THR A 134 -13.82 17.34 11.58
CA THR A 134 -15.14 16.81 11.20
C THR A 134 -15.48 17.18 9.74
N PRO A 135 -16.37 16.44 9.09
CA PRO A 135 -16.85 16.80 7.75
C PRO A 135 -17.37 18.24 7.64
N ASN A 136 -18.00 18.72 8.70
CA ASN A 136 -18.56 20.08 8.74
C ASN A 136 -17.47 21.17 8.80
N GLU A 137 -16.40 20.94 9.58
CA GLU A 137 -15.23 21.83 9.63
C GLU A 137 -14.50 21.86 8.28
N LEU A 138 -14.26 20.68 7.69
CA LEU A 138 -13.65 20.59 6.37
C LEU A 138 -14.47 21.26 5.28
N TYR A 139 -15.79 21.11 5.33
CA TYR A 139 -16.68 21.74 4.35
C TYR A 139 -16.71 23.28 4.48
N ALA A 140 -16.48 23.83 5.65
CA ALA A 140 -16.40 25.27 5.85
C ALA A 140 -15.27 25.94 5.04
N GLY A 141 -14.21 25.19 4.72
CA GLY A 141 -13.09 25.63 3.86
C GLY A 141 -13.20 25.19 2.40
N PHE A 142 -14.31 24.50 2.02
CA PHE A 142 -14.49 23.96 0.66
C PHE A 142 -14.85 25.09 -0.33
N PRO A 143 -14.34 25.10 -1.59
CA PRO A 143 -13.39 24.09 -2.16
C PRO A 143 -11.91 24.41 -1.95
N GLU A 144 -11.54 25.51 -1.31
CA GLU A 144 -10.19 26.06 -1.29
C GLU A 144 -9.20 25.18 -0.52
N ASN A 145 -9.67 24.39 0.47
CA ASN A 145 -8.81 23.53 1.29
C ASN A 145 -8.68 22.09 0.78
N ILE A 146 -9.38 21.69 -0.26
CA ILE A 146 -9.46 20.28 -0.73
C ILE A 146 -8.07 19.69 -0.97
N GLU A 147 -7.23 20.40 -1.71
CA GLU A 147 -5.87 19.93 -2.01
C GLU A 147 -5.08 19.67 -0.74
N THR A 148 -5.18 20.57 0.24
CA THR A 148 -4.49 20.43 1.52
C THR A 148 -5.01 19.22 2.32
N VAL A 149 -6.32 18.99 2.34
CA VAL A 149 -6.93 17.81 2.98
C VAL A 149 -6.41 16.53 2.36
N VAL A 150 -6.43 16.43 1.03
CA VAL A 150 -5.95 15.26 0.30
C VAL A 150 -4.46 15.00 0.57
N ARG A 151 -3.61 16.04 0.52
CA ARG A 151 -2.18 15.93 0.83
C ARG A 151 -1.94 15.48 2.26
N GLN A 152 -2.69 16.02 3.22
CA GLN A 152 -2.56 15.63 4.61
C GLN A 152 -3.02 14.19 4.87
N MET A 153 -4.08 13.73 4.22
CA MET A 153 -4.50 12.32 4.32
C MET A 153 -3.42 11.37 3.79
N ILE A 154 -2.88 11.66 2.61
CA ILE A 154 -1.79 10.87 2.04
C ILE A 154 -0.58 10.89 2.96
N GLY A 155 -0.16 12.08 3.42
CA GLY A 155 0.98 12.24 4.32
C GLY A 155 0.81 11.50 5.65
N ALA A 156 -0.35 11.56 6.27
CA ALA A 156 -0.65 10.85 7.51
C ALA A 156 -0.59 9.33 7.33
N THR A 157 -1.12 8.82 6.21
CA THR A 157 -1.06 7.39 5.85
C THR A 157 0.38 6.93 5.67
N GLN A 158 1.17 7.66 4.87
CA GLN A 158 2.58 7.37 4.64
C GLN A 158 3.39 7.40 5.94
N TYR A 159 3.15 8.41 6.77
CA TYR A 159 3.85 8.56 8.03
C TYR A 159 3.61 7.37 8.96
N ARG A 160 2.38 6.86 9.03
CA ARG A 160 2.05 5.64 9.78
C ARG A 160 2.68 4.40 9.18
N GLN A 161 2.65 4.22 7.85
CA GLN A 161 3.28 3.08 7.18
C GLN A 161 4.78 2.98 7.48
N ILE A 162 5.47 4.12 7.59
CA ILE A 162 6.90 4.18 7.87
C ILE A 162 7.20 3.99 9.35
N PHE A 163 6.58 4.77 10.23
CA PHE A 163 7.02 4.96 11.61
C PHE A 163 6.19 4.22 12.66
N SER A 164 4.99 3.74 12.34
CA SER A 164 4.19 3.01 13.31
C SER A 164 4.90 1.73 13.76
N ARG A 165 4.83 1.46 15.07
CA ARG A 165 5.23 0.18 15.66
C ARG A 165 4.14 -0.88 15.51
N ARG A 166 2.92 -0.46 15.17
CA ARG A 166 1.72 -1.28 14.93
C ARG A 166 1.64 -1.71 13.46
N GLN A 167 2.69 -2.29 12.91
CA GLN A 167 2.85 -2.51 11.48
C GLN A 167 1.76 -3.39 10.87
N LEU A 168 1.42 -4.52 11.51
CA LEU A 168 0.33 -5.38 11.03
C LEU A 168 -1.02 -4.64 11.02
N TYR A 169 -1.26 -3.77 12.00
CA TYR A 169 -2.47 -2.94 12.02
C TYR A 169 -2.49 -1.98 10.82
N GLU A 170 -1.40 -1.29 10.50
CA GLU A 170 -1.34 -0.39 9.34
C GLU A 170 -1.46 -1.15 8.01
N VAL A 171 -0.93 -2.37 7.92
CA VAL A 171 -1.14 -3.27 6.76
C VAL A 171 -2.61 -3.62 6.59
N MET A 172 -3.32 -3.88 7.69
CA MET A 172 -4.76 -4.17 7.66
C MET A 172 -5.60 -2.92 7.38
N VAL A 173 -5.16 -1.75 7.83
CA VAL A 173 -5.78 -0.46 7.46
C VAL A 173 -5.68 -0.25 5.94
N GLU A 174 -4.51 -0.45 5.33
CA GLU A 174 -4.35 -0.36 3.86
C GLU A 174 -5.23 -1.40 3.15
N PHE A 175 -5.26 -2.65 3.63
CA PHE A 175 -6.06 -3.73 3.07
C PHE A 175 -7.56 -3.38 3.04
N TRP A 176 -8.11 -2.88 4.14
CA TRP A 176 -9.52 -2.50 4.21
C TRP A 176 -9.81 -1.18 3.49
N THR A 177 -8.85 -0.26 3.41
CA THR A 177 -8.97 0.95 2.60
C THR A 177 -9.10 0.60 1.11
N ASP A 178 -8.35 -0.39 0.62
CA ASP A 178 -8.47 -0.90 -0.74
C ASP A 178 -9.76 -1.72 -0.93
N HIS A 179 -10.17 -2.50 0.08
CA HIS A 179 -11.38 -3.32 0.00
C HIS A 179 -12.68 -2.49 -0.04
N PHE A 180 -12.75 -1.43 0.75
CA PHE A 180 -13.81 -0.43 0.75
C PHE A 180 -13.32 0.87 0.10
N ASN A 181 -12.80 0.76 -1.11
CA ASN A 181 -12.14 1.88 -1.77
C ASN A 181 -13.08 3.04 -2.03
N ILE A 182 -12.61 4.24 -1.70
CA ILE A 182 -13.27 5.52 -1.97
C ILE A 182 -12.24 6.44 -2.62
N HIS A 183 -12.49 6.84 -3.85
CA HIS A 183 -11.63 7.72 -4.62
C HIS A 183 -11.77 9.19 -4.18
N LEU A 184 -10.67 9.88 -3.90
CA LEU A 184 -10.67 11.22 -3.30
C LEU A 184 -10.79 12.39 -4.29
N ILE A 185 -10.98 12.14 -5.58
CA ILE A 185 -10.87 13.22 -6.58
C ILE A 185 -12.23 13.84 -6.93
N ASN A 186 -13.34 13.21 -6.59
CA ASN A 186 -14.65 13.58 -7.10
C ASN A 186 -15.55 14.20 -6.02
N GLY A 187 -15.82 15.49 -6.12
CA GLY A 187 -16.91 16.10 -5.35
C GLY A 187 -16.60 16.36 -3.88
N LEU A 188 -17.40 15.81 -2.98
CA LEU A 188 -17.34 16.05 -1.54
C LEU A 188 -16.54 14.99 -0.77
N GLU A 189 -16.08 13.92 -1.42
CA GLU A 189 -15.34 12.83 -0.78
C GLU A 189 -14.16 13.31 0.08
N PRO A 190 -13.35 14.30 -0.37
CA PRO A 190 -12.25 14.80 0.46
C PRO A 190 -12.70 15.40 1.80
N THR A 191 -13.94 15.89 1.90
CA THR A 191 -14.47 16.41 3.16
C THR A 191 -15.09 15.31 4.05
N LEU A 192 -15.35 14.12 3.50
CA LEU A 192 -16.00 13.00 4.16
C LEU A 192 -15.03 11.89 4.53
N LYS A 193 -14.01 11.65 3.69
CA LYS A 193 -13.07 10.52 3.82
C LYS A 193 -12.20 10.55 5.08
N PRO A 194 -11.76 11.70 5.64
CA PRO A 194 -11.05 11.72 6.91
C PRO A 194 -11.83 11.06 8.05
N ALA A 195 -13.14 11.34 8.15
CA ALA A 195 -14.02 10.71 9.14
C ALA A 195 -14.20 9.21 8.86
N ASP A 196 -14.32 8.80 7.61
CA ASP A 196 -14.39 7.40 7.20
C ASP A 196 -13.11 6.63 7.58
N ASP A 197 -11.92 7.19 7.30
CA ASP A 197 -10.65 6.58 7.68
C ASP A 197 -10.58 6.34 9.20
N GLN A 198 -10.91 7.34 10.00
CA GLN A 198 -10.81 7.26 11.47
C GLN A 198 -11.89 6.36 12.09
N GLN A 199 -13.16 6.55 11.70
CA GLN A 199 -14.30 5.97 12.38
C GLN A 199 -14.72 4.61 11.81
N VAL A 200 -14.41 4.35 10.54
CA VAL A 200 -14.76 3.09 9.87
C VAL A 200 -13.52 2.20 9.77
N ILE A 201 -12.56 2.57 8.95
CA ILE A 201 -11.44 1.70 8.59
C ILE A 201 -10.54 1.45 9.82
N ARG A 202 -10.01 2.49 10.43
CA ARG A 202 -9.07 2.36 11.56
C ARG A 202 -9.71 1.76 12.79
N THR A 203 -10.94 2.12 13.08
CA THR A 203 -11.68 1.58 14.22
C THR A 203 -11.89 0.08 14.12
N HIS A 204 -12.13 -0.44 12.92
CA HIS A 204 -12.53 -1.84 12.72
C HIS A 204 -11.48 -2.72 12.05
N ALA A 205 -10.29 -2.19 11.68
CA ALA A 205 -9.29 -2.92 10.87
C ALA A 205 -8.85 -4.27 11.44
N LEU A 206 -8.85 -4.45 12.75
CA LEU A 206 -8.59 -5.71 13.47
C LEU A 206 -9.76 -6.08 14.40
N GLY A 207 -10.98 -5.66 14.08
CA GLY A 207 -12.20 -5.94 14.81
C GLY A 207 -12.99 -7.13 14.24
N ASN A 208 -14.28 -6.91 14.02
CA ASN A 208 -15.18 -7.88 13.40
C ASN A 208 -15.62 -7.38 12.02
N PHE A 209 -15.61 -8.24 11.01
CA PHE A 209 -15.96 -7.87 9.63
C PHE A 209 -17.41 -7.39 9.51
N ARG A 210 -18.36 -7.98 10.27
CA ARG A 210 -19.74 -7.52 10.29
C ARG A 210 -19.83 -6.05 10.73
N ASP A 211 -19.12 -5.69 11.80
CA ASP A 211 -19.14 -4.33 12.33
C ASP A 211 -18.47 -3.34 11.35
N LEU A 212 -17.37 -3.76 10.70
CA LEU A 212 -16.71 -3.00 9.65
C LEU A 212 -17.65 -2.77 8.45
N LEU A 213 -18.36 -3.82 8.00
CA LEU A 213 -19.30 -3.74 6.88
C LEU A 213 -20.45 -2.78 7.20
N HIS A 214 -21.04 -2.87 8.41
CA HIS A 214 -22.09 -1.96 8.87
C HIS A 214 -21.60 -0.51 8.97
N ALA A 215 -20.39 -0.31 9.47
CA ALA A 215 -19.78 1.02 9.56
C ALA A 215 -19.53 1.62 8.17
N SER A 216 -18.99 0.84 7.24
CA SER A 216 -18.78 1.25 5.85
C SER A 216 -20.09 1.58 5.14
N ALA A 217 -21.12 0.73 5.28
CA ALA A 217 -22.43 0.95 4.67
C ALA A 217 -23.14 2.24 5.15
N LYS A 218 -22.86 2.65 6.39
CA LYS A 218 -23.36 3.90 6.98
C LYS A 218 -22.41 5.08 6.83
N SER A 219 -21.22 4.86 6.26
CA SER A 219 -20.25 5.92 6.03
C SER A 219 -20.79 6.95 5.05
N PRO A 220 -20.86 8.24 5.41
CA PRO A 220 -21.24 9.30 4.47
C PRO A 220 -20.36 9.34 3.23
N ALA A 221 -19.07 9.04 3.36
CA ALA A 221 -18.14 8.98 2.24
C ALA A 221 -18.53 7.86 1.24
N MET A 222 -18.84 6.65 1.75
CA MET A 222 -19.25 5.51 0.92
C MET A 222 -20.62 5.74 0.27
N LEU A 223 -21.58 6.23 1.04
CA LEU A 223 -22.92 6.57 0.53
C LEU A 223 -22.87 7.61 -0.57
N PHE A 224 -21.95 8.58 -0.48
CA PHE A 224 -21.73 9.59 -1.49
C PHE A 224 -21.01 9.03 -2.72
N TYR A 225 -19.92 8.30 -2.51
CA TYR A 225 -19.08 7.74 -3.58
C TYR A 225 -19.84 6.76 -4.49
N LEU A 226 -20.70 5.90 -3.91
CA LEU A 226 -21.50 4.94 -4.66
C LEU A 226 -22.94 5.38 -4.93
N ASP A 227 -23.22 6.68 -4.81
CA ASP A 227 -24.52 7.30 -5.15
C ASP A 227 -25.73 6.80 -4.32
N ASN A 228 -25.51 6.06 -3.22
CA ASN A 228 -26.63 5.56 -2.42
C ASN A 228 -27.39 6.69 -1.69
N TYR A 229 -26.72 7.82 -1.42
CA TYR A 229 -27.39 8.99 -0.84
C TYR A 229 -28.63 9.45 -1.64
N ASN A 230 -28.71 9.10 -2.91
CA ASN A 230 -29.80 9.42 -3.84
C ASN A 230 -30.59 8.17 -4.25
N ASN A 231 -30.65 7.15 -3.40
CA ASN A 231 -31.39 5.92 -3.64
C ASN A 231 -32.83 6.06 -3.12
N LEU A 232 -33.81 6.13 -4.04
CA LEU A 232 -35.21 6.44 -3.76
C LEU A 232 -36.10 5.24 -4.08
N ALA A 233 -37.18 5.01 -3.32
CA ALA A 233 -38.18 3.97 -3.58
C ALA A 233 -38.80 4.05 -4.98
N SER A 234 -38.95 5.27 -5.52
CA SER A 234 -39.52 5.49 -6.87
C SER A 234 -38.56 5.13 -8.00
N ALA A 235 -37.27 5.10 -7.75
CA ALA A 235 -36.19 4.77 -8.70
C ALA A 235 -34.99 4.27 -7.94
N PRO A 236 -34.98 2.99 -7.50
CA PRO A 236 -33.86 2.41 -6.76
C PRO A 236 -32.55 2.48 -7.55
N ASN A 237 -31.48 2.92 -6.87
CA ASN A 237 -30.14 3.01 -7.44
C ASN A 237 -29.36 1.74 -7.11
N GLU A 238 -28.98 0.98 -8.13
CA GLU A 238 -28.32 -0.32 -7.98
C GLU A 238 -26.79 -0.20 -7.73
N ASN A 239 -26.17 0.98 -7.84
CA ASN A 239 -24.73 1.13 -7.83
C ASN A 239 -24.12 0.57 -6.52
N TYR A 240 -24.53 1.10 -5.37
CA TYR A 240 -24.06 0.61 -4.07
C TYR A 240 -24.41 -0.87 -3.85
N ALA A 241 -25.62 -1.28 -4.19
CA ALA A 241 -26.06 -2.68 -4.00
C ALA A 241 -25.19 -3.65 -4.80
N ARG A 242 -24.81 -3.31 -6.01
CA ARG A 242 -23.93 -4.11 -6.85
C ARG A 242 -22.55 -4.23 -6.23
N GLU A 243 -21.92 -3.11 -5.89
CA GLU A 243 -20.57 -3.12 -5.30
C GLU A 243 -20.53 -3.80 -3.93
N LEU A 244 -21.60 -3.65 -3.13
CA LEU A 244 -21.76 -4.36 -1.86
C LEU A 244 -21.71 -5.88 -2.05
N MET A 245 -22.42 -6.41 -3.06
CA MET A 245 -22.49 -7.85 -3.32
C MET A 245 -21.22 -8.35 -4.07
N GLU A 246 -20.74 -7.61 -5.06
CA GLU A 246 -19.65 -8.03 -5.93
C GLU A 246 -18.27 -7.82 -5.32
N LEU A 247 -18.03 -6.69 -4.66
CA LEU A 247 -16.70 -6.30 -4.22
C LEU A 247 -16.49 -6.30 -2.71
N HIS A 248 -17.57 -6.03 -1.94
CA HIS A 248 -17.45 -5.91 -0.49
C HIS A 248 -17.78 -7.21 0.25
N THR A 249 -18.53 -8.16 -0.38
CA THR A 249 -18.97 -9.38 0.31
C THR A 249 -18.81 -10.64 -0.53
N LEU A 250 -19.76 -10.97 -1.39
CA LEU A 250 -19.88 -12.30 -2.01
C LEU A 250 -18.82 -12.61 -3.06
N GLY A 251 -18.25 -11.57 -3.69
CA GLY A 251 -17.44 -11.71 -4.90
C GLY A 251 -18.32 -11.84 -6.15
N VAL A 252 -17.74 -11.60 -7.35
CA VAL A 252 -18.45 -11.61 -8.63
C VAL A 252 -19.18 -12.94 -8.89
N ASP A 253 -18.59 -14.06 -8.49
CA ASP A 253 -19.15 -15.40 -8.65
C ASP A 253 -19.93 -15.90 -7.42
N GLY A 254 -20.36 -15.01 -6.53
CA GLY A 254 -20.93 -15.28 -5.22
C GLY A 254 -22.34 -15.93 -5.20
N GLY A 255 -22.91 -16.28 -6.37
CA GLY A 255 -24.16 -17.04 -6.48
C GLY A 255 -25.45 -16.20 -6.40
N TYR A 256 -25.36 -14.89 -6.51
CA TYR A 256 -26.50 -13.96 -6.59
C TYR A 256 -26.89 -13.67 -8.06
N THR A 257 -28.02 -13.02 -8.24
CA THR A 257 -28.60 -12.67 -9.54
C THR A 257 -28.82 -11.16 -9.63
N GLU A 258 -29.02 -10.64 -10.86
CA GLU A 258 -29.44 -9.25 -11.09
C GLU A 258 -30.76 -8.88 -10.37
N ILE A 259 -31.61 -9.87 -10.05
CA ILE A 259 -32.81 -9.65 -9.26
C ILE A 259 -32.42 -9.37 -7.81
N ASP A 260 -31.48 -10.13 -7.27
CA ASP A 260 -30.99 -9.91 -5.90
C ASP A 260 -30.38 -8.51 -5.75
N ILE A 261 -29.58 -8.04 -6.72
CA ILE A 261 -29.02 -6.66 -6.71
C ILE A 261 -30.14 -5.61 -6.64
N LYS A 262 -31.19 -5.77 -7.44
CA LYS A 262 -32.37 -4.86 -7.40
C LYS A 262 -33.08 -4.88 -6.07
N GLU A 263 -33.28 -6.04 -5.51
CA GLU A 263 -33.93 -6.19 -4.20
C GLU A 263 -33.07 -5.62 -3.07
N VAL A 264 -31.74 -5.81 -3.13
CA VAL A 264 -30.78 -5.16 -2.20
C VAL A 264 -30.85 -3.65 -2.36
N ALA A 265 -30.85 -3.10 -3.57
CA ALA A 265 -30.99 -1.66 -3.81
C ALA A 265 -32.27 -1.10 -3.16
N ARG A 266 -33.39 -1.83 -3.23
CA ARG A 266 -34.66 -1.49 -2.55
C ARG A 266 -34.53 -1.47 -1.03
N CYS A 267 -33.71 -2.39 -0.44
CA CYS A 267 -33.45 -2.41 0.99
C CYS A 267 -32.68 -1.18 1.48
N PHE A 268 -31.81 -0.60 0.64
CA PHE A 268 -31.00 0.59 0.95
C PHE A 268 -31.63 1.93 0.52
N THR A 269 -32.84 1.92 -0.05
CA THR A 269 -33.58 3.17 -0.30
C THR A 269 -33.78 3.95 1.00
N GLY A 270 -33.60 5.28 0.94
CA GLY A 270 -33.74 6.15 2.12
C GLY A 270 -32.49 6.23 3.02
N TRP A 271 -31.45 5.40 2.80
CA TRP A 271 -30.15 5.59 3.42
C TRP A 271 -29.42 6.74 2.72
N THR A 272 -29.22 7.83 3.41
CA THR A 272 -28.68 9.07 2.85
C THR A 272 -27.74 9.76 3.84
N ILE A 273 -27.29 10.94 3.47
CA ILE A 273 -26.41 11.78 4.30
C ILE A 273 -27.06 13.14 4.55
N GLU A 274 -26.66 13.78 5.64
CA GLU A 274 -27.01 15.16 5.88
C GLU A 274 -26.14 16.08 5.02
N PHE A 275 -26.75 16.85 4.13
CA PHE A 275 -26.06 17.76 3.21
C PHE A 275 -25.85 19.15 3.81
N PRO A 276 -24.85 19.91 3.31
CA PRO A 276 -24.70 21.32 3.68
C PRO A 276 -25.98 22.08 3.34
N ASN A 277 -26.40 22.96 4.23
CA ASN A 277 -27.61 23.80 4.07
C ASN A 277 -28.96 23.03 4.13
N SER A 278 -28.99 21.81 4.63
CA SER A 278 -30.23 21.09 4.95
C SER A 278 -31.06 21.73 6.07
N GLY A 279 -30.49 22.74 6.73
CA GLY A 279 -31.11 23.41 7.91
C GLY A 279 -30.73 22.74 9.24
N THR A 280 -29.91 21.70 9.20
CA THR A 280 -29.28 21.09 10.36
C THR A 280 -27.81 21.54 10.45
N ALA A 281 -27.21 21.51 11.63
CA ALA A 281 -25.83 21.95 11.84
C ALA A 281 -24.78 20.84 11.52
N GLU A 282 -25.19 19.69 11.00
CA GLU A 282 -24.37 18.48 10.97
C GLU A 282 -24.20 17.91 9.57
N TYR A 283 -23.38 18.54 8.72
CA TYR A 283 -23.01 17.98 7.43
C TYR A 283 -22.17 16.71 7.59
N GLY A 284 -22.39 15.75 6.68
CA GLY A 284 -21.58 14.53 6.60
C GLY A 284 -21.91 13.49 7.67
N VAL A 285 -23.15 13.46 8.13
CA VAL A 285 -23.68 12.45 9.07
C VAL A 285 -24.64 11.53 8.33
N PHE A 286 -24.60 10.23 8.65
CA PHE A 286 -25.58 9.26 8.16
C PHE A 286 -27.01 9.65 8.58
N ARG A 287 -27.93 9.53 7.67
CA ARG A 287 -29.36 9.74 7.92
C ARG A 287 -30.20 8.68 7.21
N TYR A 288 -31.21 8.21 7.90
CA TYR A 288 -32.29 7.44 7.29
C TYR A 288 -33.54 8.31 7.08
N ASN A 289 -34.12 8.26 5.88
CA ASN A 289 -35.34 8.95 5.52
C ASN A 289 -36.44 7.97 5.10
N ASP A 290 -37.35 7.70 6.03
CA ASP A 290 -38.46 6.76 5.84
C ASP A 290 -39.42 7.15 4.71
N ALA A 291 -39.55 8.46 4.42
CA ALA A 291 -40.48 8.95 3.39
C ALA A 291 -40.09 8.57 1.95
N ILE A 292 -38.82 8.20 1.75
CA ILE A 292 -38.30 7.80 0.43
C ILE A 292 -37.84 6.33 0.41
N HIS A 293 -38.11 5.57 1.50
CA HIS A 293 -37.81 4.15 1.59
C HIS A 293 -38.90 3.29 0.95
N ASP A 294 -38.50 2.17 0.33
CA ASP A 294 -39.41 1.16 -0.22
C ASP A 294 -39.95 0.27 0.90
N GLN A 295 -41.21 0.45 1.26
CA GLN A 295 -41.89 -0.24 2.35
C GLN A 295 -42.41 -1.64 1.97
N GLN A 296 -42.27 -2.08 0.71
CA GLN A 296 -42.75 -3.40 0.28
C GLN A 296 -41.78 -4.51 0.76
N SER A 297 -42.26 -5.74 0.80
CA SER A 297 -41.39 -6.90 1.04
C SER A 297 -40.37 -7.07 -0.10
N LYS A 298 -39.20 -7.59 0.20
CA LYS A 298 -38.12 -7.89 -0.73
C LYS A 298 -37.68 -9.35 -0.56
N VAL A 299 -37.08 -9.92 -1.60
CA VAL A 299 -36.52 -11.28 -1.53
C VAL A 299 -35.08 -11.21 -2.02
N VAL A 300 -34.12 -11.52 -1.16
CA VAL A 300 -32.68 -11.49 -1.45
C VAL A 300 -32.10 -12.85 -1.10
N LEU A 301 -31.38 -13.49 -2.02
CA LEU A 301 -30.75 -14.81 -1.82
C LEU A 301 -31.73 -15.85 -1.23
N ASN A 302 -32.98 -15.86 -1.75
CA ASN A 302 -34.11 -16.68 -1.27
C ASN A 302 -34.56 -16.39 0.17
N GLN A 303 -34.11 -15.30 0.80
CA GLN A 303 -34.62 -14.85 2.09
C GLN A 303 -35.60 -13.72 1.95
N THR A 304 -36.71 -13.77 2.67
CA THR A 304 -37.74 -12.72 2.64
C THR A 304 -37.45 -11.67 3.70
N ILE A 305 -37.27 -10.43 3.27
CA ILE A 305 -37.27 -9.23 4.11
C ILE A 305 -38.70 -8.73 4.19
N ALA A 306 -39.25 -8.68 5.38
CA ALA A 306 -40.66 -8.36 5.59
C ALA A 306 -40.94 -6.87 5.22
N ALA A 307 -42.19 -6.61 4.79
CA ALA A 307 -42.63 -5.24 4.52
C ALA A 307 -42.62 -4.37 5.80
N GLY A 308 -42.25 -3.09 5.65
CA GLY A 308 -42.31 -2.10 6.74
C GLY A 308 -41.12 -2.16 7.73
N GLY A 309 -40.01 -2.78 7.38
CA GLY A 309 -38.81 -2.86 8.25
C GLY A 309 -38.01 -1.55 8.29
N GLY A 310 -38.18 -0.67 7.32
CA GLY A 310 -37.51 0.63 7.30
C GLY A 310 -35.98 0.50 7.22
N GLN A 311 -35.25 1.24 8.07
CA GLN A 311 -33.77 1.17 8.12
C GLN A 311 -33.27 -0.27 8.35
N GLN A 312 -34.05 -1.09 9.07
CA GLN A 312 -33.66 -2.47 9.39
C GLN A 312 -33.60 -3.38 8.15
N ASP A 313 -34.23 -3.04 7.03
CA ASP A 313 -34.14 -3.81 5.80
C ASP A 313 -32.69 -3.87 5.31
N GLY A 314 -32.01 -2.73 5.26
CA GLY A 314 -30.57 -2.66 4.91
C GLY A 314 -29.68 -3.35 5.96
N GLU A 315 -29.98 -3.18 7.25
CA GLU A 315 -29.20 -3.84 8.32
C GLU A 315 -29.29 -5.37 8.26
N GLN A 316 -30.48 -5.93 7.98
CA GLN A 316 -30.67 -7.37 7.79
C GLN A 316 -29.90 -7.91 6.58
N ILE A 317 -29.81 -7.12 5.49
CA ILE A 317 -28.99 -7.49 4.33
C ILE A 317 -27.50 -7.51 4.68
N LEU A 318 -27.01 -6.52 5.43
CA LEU A 318 -25.60 -6.52 5.87
C LEU A 318 -25.29 -7.74 6.76
N ASP A 319 -26.19 -8.11 7.67
CA ASP A 319 -26.07 -9.29 8.52
C ASP A 319 -26.05 -10.60 7.71
N LEU A 320 -26.93 -10.69 6.72
CA LEU A 320 -27.01 -11.84 5.82
C LEU A 320 -25.70 -11.99 5.03
N LEU A 321 -25.22 -10.90 4.44
CA LEU A 321 -24.02 -10.90 3.61
C LEU A 321 -22.75 -11.15 4.43
N ALA A 322 -22.63 -10.55 5.62
CA ALA A 322 -21.46 -10.72 6.49
C ALA A 322 -21.23 -12.17 6.92
N THR A 323 -22.30 -12.97 7.03
CA THR A 323 -22.23 -14.37 7.47
C THR A 323 -22.35 -15.38 6.32
N HIS A 324 -22.42 -14.90 5.08
CA HIS A 324 -22.59 -15.78 3.91
C HIS A 324 -21.30 -16.57 3.63
N PRO A 325 -21.39 -17.87 3.29
CA PRO A 325 -20.22 -18.70 2.97
C PRO A 325 -19.33 -18.10 1.87
N SER A 326 -19.92 -17.55 0.79
CA SER A 326 -19.17 -16.90 -0.28
C SER A 326 -18.39 -15.67 0.21
N THR A 327 -18.89 -14.94 1.22
CA THR A 327 -18.15 -13.83 1.85
C THR A 327 -16.92 -14.35 2.59
N ALA A 328 -17.06 -15.45 3.32
CA ALA A 328 -15.93 -16.06 4.02
C ALA A 328 -14.84 -16.50 3.03
N ASP A 329 -15.21 -17.14 1.93
CA ASP A 329 -14.30 -17.58 0.88
C ASP A 329 -13.64 -16.38 0.16
N PHE A 330 -14.42 -15.36 -0.18
CA PHE A 330 -13.93 -14.14 -0.83
C PHE A 330 -12.93 -13.36 0.04
N ILE A 331 -13.25 -13.14 1.32
CA ILE A 331 -12.36 -12.44 2.25
C ILE A 331 -11.11 -13.28 2.54
N ALA A 332 -11.25 -14.60 2.73
CA ALA A 332 -10.12 -15.51 2.91
C ALA A 332 -9.19 -15.49 1.70
N THR A 333 -9.73 -15.53 0.47
CA THR A 333 -8.96 -15.44 -0.77
C THR A 333 -8.16 -14.13 -0.82
N LYS A 334 -8.78 -12.98 -0.52
CA LYS A 334 -8.09 -11.67 -0.49
C LYS A 334 -7.00 -11.63 0.58
N LEU A 335 -7.24 -12.16 1.79
CA LEU A 335 -6.23 -12.23 2.85
C LEU A 335 -5.07 -13.16 2.49
N CYS A 336 -5.35 -14.35 1.93
CA CYS A 336 -4.32 -15.26 1.46
C CYS A 336 -3.50 -14.64 0.32
N ARG A 337 -4.14 -13.90 -0.59
CA ARG A 337 -3.44 -13.14 -1.63
C ARG A 337 -2.55 -12.06 -1.03
N ARG A 338 -3.01 -11.36 -0.01
CA ARG A 338 -2.22 -10.32 0.66
C ARG A 338 -0.98 -10.87 1.36
N PHE A 339 -1.11 -11.97 2.08
CA PHE A 339 -0.07 -12.47 2.99
C PHE A 339 0.71 -13.68 2.49
N VAL A 340 0.21 -14.45 1.51
CA VAL A 340 0.85 -15.70 1.06
C VAL A 340 1.40 -15.57 -0.36
N SER A 341 0.55 -15.51 -1.38
CA SER A 341 0.97 -15.48 -2.78
C SER A 341 -0.11 -14.84 -3.65
N ASP A 342 0.22 -14.51 -4.90
CA ASP A 342 -0.75 -13.98 -5.87
C ASP A 342 -1.82 -15.01 -6.24
N ASP A 343 -1.47 -16.29 -6.22
CA ASP A 343 -2.36 -17.44 -6.45
C ASP A 343 -2.19 -18.45 -5.29
N PRO A 344 -2.89 -18.22 -4.16
CA PRO A 344 -2.76 -19.07 -3.00
C PRO A 344 -3.47 -20.41 -3.19
N ASP A 345 -2.91 -21.50 -2.62
CA ASP A 345 -3.51 -22.81 -2.64
C ASP A 345 -4.91 -22.82 -2.01
N GLN A 346 -5.86 -23.52 -2.64
CA GLN A 346 -7.24 -23.61 -2.15
C GLN A 346 -7.31 -24.15 -0.72
N ALA A 347 -6.43 -25.07 -0.34
CA ALA A 347 -6.42 -25.62 1.03
C ALA A 347 -6.17 -24.57 2.10
N ILE A 348 -5.32 -23.55 1.84
CA ILE A 348 -5.13 -22.46 2.81
C ILE A 348 -6.31 -21.49 2.80
N ILE A 349 -6.91 -21.24 1.63
CA ILE A 349 -8.12 -20.43 1.53
C ILE A 349 -9.24 -21.08 2.34
N ASP A 350 -9.48 -22.38 2.16
CA ASP A 350 -10.52 -23.13 2.89
C ASP A 350 -10.31 -23.05 4.42
N GLN A 351 -9.05 -23.22 4.88
CA GLN A 351 -8.70 -23.10 6.30
C GLN A 351 -9.02 -21.72 6.86
N VAL A 352 -8.69 -20.66 6.13
CA VAL A 352 -8.90 -19.27 6.54
C VAL A 352 -10.39 -18.92 6.48
N ALA A 353 -11.12 -19.38 5.45
CA ALA A 353 -12.57 -19.21 5.31
C ALA A 353 -13.34 -19.94 6.42
N GLU A 354 -12.91 -21.14 6.81
CA GLU A 354 -13.49 -21.86 7.94
C GLU A 354 -13.29 -21.09 9.26
N ALA A 355 -12.08 -20.55 9.49
CA ALA A 355 -11.80 -19.73 10.67
C ALA A 355 -12.64 -18.45 10.70
N PHE A 356 -12.79 -17.78 9.56
CA PHE A 356 -13.65 -16.60 9.41
C PHE A 356 -15.11 -16.95 9.77
N SER A 357 -15.65 -18.02 9.20
CA SER A 357 -17.02 -18.45 9.44
C SER A 357 -17.25 -18.86 10.90
N ASN A 358 -16.36 -19.69 11.48
CA ASN A 358 -16.47 -20.18 12.85
C ASN A 358 -16.34 -19.07 13.90
N SER A 359 -15.56 -18.04 13.60
CA SER A 359 -15.40 -16.86 14.46
C SER A 359 -16.44 -15.77 14.21
N GLN A 360 -17.38 -15.99 13.29
CA GLN A 360 -18.39 -15.00 12.89
C GLN A 360 -17.75 -13.67 12.39
N GLY A 361 -16.69 -13.78 11.61
CA GLY A 361 -16.00 -12.65 11.00
C GLY A 361 -14.99 -11.93 11.92
N ASP A 362 -14.52 -12.54 13.01
CA ASP A 362 -13.43 -11.99 13.82
C ASP A 362 -12.12 -11.99 13.01
N ILE A 363 -11.65 -10.78 12.67
CA ILE A 363 -10.49 -10.57 11.80
C ILE A 363 -9.20 -11.11 12.46
N LYS A 364 -9.04 -10.95 13.77
CA LYS A 364 -7.85 -11.45 14.48
C LYS A 364 -7.79 -12.96 14.49
N GLN A 365 -8.93 -13.65 14.72
CA GLN A 365 -8.98 -15.11 14.67
C GLN A 365 -8.73 -15.64 13.26
N THR A 366 -9.26 -14.98 12.25
CA THR A 366 -9.01 -15.30 10.83
C THR A 366 -7.52 -15.17 10.49
N LEU A 367 -6.87 -14.08 10.91
CA LEU A 367 -5.43 -13.88 10.72
C LEU A 367 -4.60 -14.91 11.50
N ARG A 368 -4.99 -15.30 12.72
CA ARG A 368 -4.30 -16.37 13.47
C ARG A 368 -4.30 -17.68 12.70
N ALA A 369 -5.43 -18.06 12.10
CA ALA A 369 -5.51 -19.28 11.29
C ALA A 369 -4.59 -19.21 10.07
N LEU A 370 -4.50 -18.05 9.40
CA LEU A 370 -3.59 -17.83 8.29
C LEU A 370 -2.12 -17.91 8.75
N PHE A 371 -1.77 -17.25 9.84
CA PHE A 371 -0.39 -17.18 10.34
C PHE A 371 0.09 -18.49 10.97
N ALA A 372 -0.81 -19.31 11.52
CA ALA A 372 -0.49 -20.63 12.02
C ALA A 372 -0.05 -21.61 10.90
N SER A 373 -0.35 -21.29 9.64
CA SER A 373 0.14 -22.04 8.50
C SER A 373 1.58 -21.64 8.17
N ASN A 374 2.36 -22.58 7.63
CA ASN A 374 3.69 -22.26 7.10
C ASN A 374 3.66 -21.61 5.71
N ALA A 375 2.47 -21.18 5.24
CA ALA A 375 2.27 -20.74 3.87
C ALA A 375 3.07 -19.47 3.53
N MET A 376 3.21 -18.52 4.47
CA MET A 376 4.02 -17.32 4.25
C MET A 376 5.50 -17.66 4.02
N GLN A 377 6.07 -18.55 4.84
CA GLN A 377 7.47 -18.96 4.74
C GLN A 377 7.71 -19.81 3.48
N ALA A 378 6.77 -20.70 3.14
CA ALA A 378 6.86 -21.54 1.95
C ALA A 378 6.81 -20.73 0.64
N ASN A 379 6.20 -19.54 0.67
CA ASN A 379 6.09 -18.65 -0.48
C ASN A 379 6.97 -17.39 -0.34
N ALA A 380 8.01 -17.44 0.48
CA ALA A 380 8.97 -16.33 0.62
C ALA A 380 9.62 -15.99 -0.73
N ASP A 381 9.86 -14.70 -0.96
CA ASP A 381 10.48 -14.16 -2.19
C ASP A 381 9.72 -14.44 -3.50
N GLN A 382 8.43 -14.78 -3.44
CA GLN A 382 7.63 -15.06 -4.64
C GLN A 382 6.65 -13.94 -5.01
N LYS A 383 6.51 -12.91 -4.18
CA LYS A 383 5.59 -11.81 -4.41
C LYS A 383 6.32 -10.48 -4.47
N LEU A 384 6.07 -9.70 -5.53
CA LEU A 384 6.63 -8.35 -5.65
C LEU A 384 5.98 -7.44 -4.60
N THR A 385 6.80 -6.66 -3.88
CA THR A 385 6.28 -5.61 -2.99
C THR A 385 5.48 -4.59 -3.79
N ARG A 386 4.38 -4.12 -3.23
CA ARG A 386 3.62 -3.00 -3.83
C ARG A 386 4.46 -1.72 -3.76
N PRO A 387 4.19 -0.70 -4.58
CA PRO A 387 4.95 0.56 -4.54
C PRO A 387 4.98 1.25 -3.18
N SER A 388 3.88 1.24 -2.43
CA SER A 388 3.82 1.77 -1.05
C SER A 388 4.77 1.03 -0.12
N GLU A 389 4.79 -0.31 -0.19
CA GLU A 389 5.68 -1.16 0.61
C GLU A 389 7.16 -0.98 0.22
N PHE A 390 7.44 -0.87 -1.08
CA PHE A 390 8.80 -0.60 -1.57
C PHE A 390 9.33 0.72 -1.01
N LEU A 391 8.54 1.80 -1.12
CA LEU A 391 8.96 3.13 -0.71
C LEU A 391 9.04 3.27 0.81
N ALA A 392 8.04 2.78 1.55
CA ALA A 392 8.09 2.76 3.00
C ALA A 392 9.25 1.88 3.51
N GLY A 393 9.45 0.71 2.89
CA GLY A 393 10.54 -0.20 3.22
C GLY A 393 11.92 0.41 2.99
N LEU A 394 12.07 1.24 1.95
CA LEU A 394 13.29 1.99 1.69
C LEU A 394 13.63 2.92 2.87
N VAL A 395 12.64 3.72 3.31
CA VAL A 395 12.85 4.64 4.44
C VAL A 395 13.10 3.88 5.74
N ARG A 396 12.35 2.80 5.98
CA ARG A 396 12.49 1.96 7.18
C ARG A 396 13.84 1.26 7.28
N ALA A 397 14.44 0.87 6.16
CA ALA A 397 15.75 0.24 6.14
C ALA A 397 16.91 1.25 6.30
N LEU A 398 16.74 2.47 5.81
CA LEU A 398 17.83 3.42 5.63
C LEU A 398 17.81 4.63 6.56
N ALA A 399 16.64 5.02 7.05
CA ALA A 399 16.46 6.22 7.85
C ALA A 399 15.56 5.99 9.08
N PRO A 400 15.82 4.94 9.89
CA PRO A 400 14.91 4.52 10.95
C PRO A 400 14.73 5.56 12.05
N ASP A 401 15.72 6.42 12.30
CA ASP A 401 15.79 7.35 13.43
C ASP A 401 15.69 8.83 13.04
N THR A 402 15.76 9.13 11.76
CA THR A 402 15.61 10.51 11.31
C THR A 402 14.13 10.84 11.22
N GLY A 403 13.63 11.59 12.18
CA GLY A 403 12.29 12.16 12.08
C GLY A 403 12.09 12.76 10.69
N TYR A 404 11.01 12.39 10.03
CA TYR A 404 10.65 12.88 8.70
C TYR A 404 10.62 14.41 8.78
N PRO A 405 11.47 15.16 8.06
CA PRO A 405 11.43 16.62 8.10
C PRO A 405 10.04 17.10 7.68
N ALA A 406 9.56 18.15 8.30
CA ALA A 406 8.18 18.63 8.19
C ALA A 406 7.72 18.91 6.74
N ASP A 407 8.65 19.12 5.82
CA ASP A 407 8.41 19.54 4.44
C ASP A 407 8.54 18.39 3.40
N HIS A 408 8.82 17.15 3.83
CA HIS A 408 9.09 16.04 2.90
C HIS A 408 7.85 15.31 2.38
N GLY A 409 6.65 15.66 2.83
CA GLY A 409 5.40 15.10 2.31
C GLY A 409 5.28 15.21 0.79
N GLU A 410 5.80 16.28 0.20
CA GLU A 410 5.75 16.47 -1.24
C GLU A 410 6.64 15.47 -2.01
N LEU A 411 7.89 15.28 -1.60
CA LEU A 411 8.79 14.35 -2.30
C LEU A 411 8.29 12.92 -2.24
N TYR A 412 7.79 12.50 -1.07
CA TYR A 412 7.22 11.18 -0.89
C TYR A 412 5.92 11.00 -1.69
N PHE A 413 5.08 12.02 -1.72
CA PHE A 413 3.90 12.09 -2.58
C PHE A 413 4.25 11.90 -4.05
N PHE A 414 5.25 12.65 -4.57
CA PHE A 414 5.69 12.51 -5.95
C PHE A 414 6.30 11.13 -6.24
N ALA A 415 7.08 10.58 -5.31
CA ALA A 415 7.66 9.25 -5.46
C ALA A 415 6.56 8.17 -5.57
N GLN A 416 5.53 8.21 -4.72
CA GLN A 416 4.40 7.29 -4.82
C GLN A 416 3.59 7.50 -6.11
N ALA A 417 3.35 8.74 -6.51
CA ALA A 417 2.65 9.04 -7.76
C ALA A 417 3.41 8.50 -8.99
N ILE A 418 4.74 8.65 -9.03
CA ILE A 418 5.61 8.10 -10.09
C ILE A 418 5.59 6.56 -10.09
N LEU A 419 5.52 5.95 -8.92
CA LEU A 419 5.41 4.50 -8.77
C LEU A 419 4.00 3.95 -9.06
N GLY A 420 3.00 4.82 -9.18
CA GLY A 420 1.64 4.48 -9.59
C GLY A 420 0.72 3.99 -8.47
N GLN A 421 1.09 4.15 -7.18
CA GLN A 421 0.24 3.80 -6.05
C GLN A 421 0.16 4.95 -5.06
N LEU A 422 -0.67 5.93 -5.35
CA LEU A 422 -0.97 7.01 -4.42
C LEU A 422 -2.18 6.61 -3.55
N PRO A 423 -2.12 6.64 -2.21
CA PRO A 423 -3.25 6.31 -1.36
C PRO A 423 -4.52 7.06 -1.77
N TYR A 424 -5.66 6.36 -1.78
CA TYR A 424 -6.98 6.90 -2.11
C TYR A 424 -7.20 7.36 -3.58
N PHE A 425 -6.26 7.04 -4.49
CA PHE A 425 -6.32 7.48 -5.90
C PHE A 425 -6.69 6.37 -6.88
N TRP A 426 -7.08 5.21 -6.41
CA TRP A 426 -7.66 4.19 -7.27
C TRP A 426 -9.09 4.57 -7.64
N SER A 427 -9.38 4.66 -8.95
CA SER A 427 -10.60 5.29 -9.45
C SER A 427 -11.85 4.43 -9.38
N THR A 428 -11.69 3.11 -9.24
CA THR A 428 -12.79 2.13 -9.22
C THR A 428 -12.98 1.53 -7.84
N PRO A 429 -14.16 1.05 -7.47
CA PRO A 429 -14.46 0.61 -6.11
C PRO A 429 -13.74 -0.68 -5.68
N ASP A 430 -13.07 -1.40 -6.58
CA ASP A 430 -12.34 -2.65 -6.32
C ASP A 430 -11.00 -2.49 -5.60
N GLY A 431 -10.46 -1.26 -5.52
CA GLY A 431 -9.18 -0.95 -4.89
C GLY A 431 -7.96 -1.38 -5.70
N TYR A 432 -6.76 -1.02 -5.20
CA TYR A 432 -5.51 -1.36 -5.89
C TYR A 432 -5.31 -2.88 -6.00
N PRO A 433 -4.94 -3.39 -7.19
CA PRO A 433 -4.66 -4.81 -7.37
C PRO A 433 -3.50 -5.29 -6.49
N ASP A 434 -3.68 -6.42 -5.80
CA ASP A 434 -2.63 -7.04 -5.00
C ASP A 434 -2.06 -8.28 -5.72
N VAL A 435 -1.59 -8.07 -6.95
CA VAL A 435 -0.95 -9.09 -7.78
C VAL A 435 0.28 -8.54 -8.49
N GLN A 436 1.33 -9.34 -8.57
CA GLN A 436 2.61 -8.96 -9.18
C GLN A 436 2.46 -8.51 -10.63
N SER A 437 1.59 -9.18 -11.40
CA SER A 437 1.39 -8.89 -12.82
C SER A 437 1.00 -7.43 -13.10
N TYR A 438 0.33 -6.78 -12.17
CA TYR A 438 -0.01 -5.36 -12.27
C TYR A 438 1.21 -4.45 -12.03
N TRP A 439 2.05 -4.79 -11.04
CA TRP A 439 3.15 -3.94 -10.57
C TRP A 439 4.50 -4.20 -11.26
N SER A 440 4.63 -5.29 -12.02
CA SER A 440 5.87 -5.71 -12.69
C SER A 440 6.04 -5.17 -14.11
N SER A 441 5.28 -4.14 -14.49
CA SER A 441 5.47 -3.49 -15.80
C SER A 441 6.90 -2.93 -15.93
N THR A 442 7.46 -2.93 -17.15
CA THR A 442 8.80 -2.39 -17.43
C THR A 442 8.95 -0.94 -16.89
N GLY A 443 7.92 -0.10 -17.08
CA GLY A 443 7.92 1.27 -16.55
C GLY A 443 7.92 1.30 -15.01
N GLY A 444 7.15 0.43 -14.36
CA GLY A 444 7.10 0.33 -12.90
C GLY A 444 8.45 -0.08 -12.30
N ILE A 445 9.08 -1.12 -12.85
CA ILE A 445 10.41 -1.58 -12.40
C ILE A 445 11.48 -0.51 -12.66
N LEU A 446 11.48 0.10 -13.84
CA LEU A 446 12.43 1.18 -14.17
C LEU A 446 12.29 2.38 -13.22
N ASN A 447 11.06 2.75 -12.86
CA ASN A 447 10.84 3.85 -11.91
C ASN A 447 11.34 3.50 -10.49
N ARG A 448 11.21 2.23 -10.04
CA ARG A 448 11.82 1.77 -8.78
C ARG A 448 13.33 1.90 -8.80
N TRP A 449 13.99 1.46 -9.86
CA TRP A 449 15.43 1.60 -10.02
C TRP A 449 15.87 3.07 -10.06
N ARG A 450 15.18 3.91 -10.82
CA ARG A 450 15.45 5.36 -10.86
C ARG A 450 15.33 5.99 -9.48
N LEU A 451 14.28 5.63 -8.75
CA LEU A 451 14.07 6.14 -7.39
C LEU A 451 15.16 5.66 -6.43
N SER A 452 15.60 4.39 -6.52
CA SER A 452 16.72 3.87 -5.73
C SER A 452 17.99 4.66 -5.98
N PHE A 453 18.39 4.85 -7.24
CA PHE A 453 19.59 5.63 -7.58
C PHE A 453 19.45 7.11 -7.20
N PHE A 454 18.27 7.70 -7.36
CA PHE A 454 18.02 9.09 -6.97
C PHE A 454 18.11 9.30 -5.45
N SER A 455 17.61 8.37 -4.65
CA SER A 455 17.62 8.45 -3.18
C SER A 455 19.04 8.43 -2.60
N PHE A 456 20.01 7.87 -3.33
CA PHE A 456 21.40 7.76 -2.90
C PHE A 456 22.36 8.75 -3.59
N ALA A 457 21.89 9.48 -4.60
CA ALA A 457 22.75 10.47 -5.26
C ALA A 457 23.12 11.58 -4.25
N PRO A 458 24.40 11.98 -4.17
CA PRO A 458 24.84 13.09 -3.31
C PRO A 458 24.43 14.43 -3.92
N ILE A 459 23.17 14.57 -4.27
CA ILE A 459 22.64 15.79 -4.86
C ILE A 459 22.16 16.65 -3.71
N SER A 460 22.93 17.67 -3.39
CA SER A 460 22.50 18.83 -2.60
C SER A 460 21.41 19.58 -3.39
N LEU A 461 20.26 18.96 -3.53
CA LEU A 461 19.06 19.65 -3.96
C LEU A 461 18.38 20.13 -2.69
N SER A 462 18.44 21.39 -2.40
CA SER A 462 17.77 22.12 -1.30
C SER A 462 17.48 21.32 0.00
N ASN A 463 17.29 21.97 1.11
CA ASN A 463 17.09 21.38 2.45
C ASN A 463 15.93 20.34 2.59
N ASP A 464 15.34 19.87 1.50
CA ASP A 464 14.08 19.15 1.43
C ASP A 464 14.21 17.67 1.03
N ILE A 465 15.43 17.11 0.95
CA ILE A 465 15.65 15.68 0.58
C ILE A 465 15.84 14.86 1.85
N ILE A 466 15.26 13.65 1.86
CA ILE A 466 15.59 12.63 2.85
C ILE A 466 17.08 12.37 2.74
N PHE A 467 17.84 12.96 3.65
CA PHE A 467 19.27 12.70 3.72
C PHE A 467 19.47 11.39 4.43
N ILE A 468 19.84 10.35 3.68
CA ILE A 468 20.21 9.07 4.25
C ILE A 468 21.69 9.14 4.64
N ASP A 469 21.96 9.11 5.95
CA ASP A 469 23.32 8.98 6.44
C ASP A 469 23.71 7.49 6.43
N TYR A 470 24.40 7.06 5.36
CA TYR A 470 24.90 5.70 5.20
C TYR A 470 26.29 5.48 5.80
N LEU A 471 26.99 6.53 6.27
CA LEU A 471 28.30 6.38 6.88
C LEU A 471 28.29 5.47 8.11
N PRO A 472 27.33 5.59 9.05
CA PRO A 472 27.21 4.65 10.15
C PRO A 472 27.01 3.20 9.69
N MET A 473 26.34 2.99 8.55
CA MET A 473 26.10 1.65 8.00
C MET A 473 27.37 0.95 7.51
N LEU A 474 28.40 1.72 7.15
CA LEU A 474 29.69 1.16 6.75
C LEU A 474 30.45 0.47 7.90
N ASN A 475 30.14 0.84 9.14
CA ASN A 475 30.78 0.24 10.33
C ASN A 475 32.32 0.14 10.24
N GLY A 476 32.94 1.17 9.63
CA GLY A 476 34.39 1.20 9.43
C GLY A 476 34.92 0.36 8.26
N ALA A 477 34.05 -0.12 7.35
CA ALA A 477 34.47 -0.84 6.15
C ALA A 477 35.32 0.05 5.23
N GLN A 478 36.49 -0.45 4.85
CA GLN A 478 37.48 0.29 4.05
C GLN A 478 37.96 -0.47 2.80
N SER A 479 37.25 -1.50 2.37
CA SER A 479 37.53 -2.21 1.11
C SER A 479 36.24 -2.43 0.34
N LEU A 480 36.32 -2.68 -0.98
CA LEU A 480 35.15 -2.90 -1.81
C LEU A 480 34.29 -4.07 -1.29
N ALA A 481 34.93 -5.16 -0.89
CA ALA A 481 34.26 -6.32 -0.32
C ALA A 481 33.60 -5.98 1.02
N ALA A 482 34.31 -5.32 1.93
CA ALA A 482 33.79 -4.95 3.25
C ALA A 482 32.62 -3.96 3.16
N ILE A 483 32.66 -2.98 2.25
CA ILE A 483 31.55 -2.03 2.00
C ILE A 483 30.33 -2.76 1.48
N THR A 484 30.52 -3.69 0.52
CA THR A 484 29.42 -4.51 -0.01
C THR A 484 28.76 -5.33 1.09
N ASP A 485 29.55 -5.98 1.94
CA ASP A 485 29.04 -6.80 3.04
C ASP A 485 28.32 -5.96 4.11
N ALA A 486 28.92 -4.83 4.52
CA ALA A 486 28.35 -3.94 5.52
C ALA A 486 26.99 -3.38 5.07
N LEU A 487 26.90 -2.93 3.83
CA LEU A 487 25.63 -2.39 3.29
C LEU A 487 24.60 -3.50 3.01
N THR A 488 25.05 -4.70 2.62
CA THR A 488 24.14 -5.86 2.51
C THR A 488 23.50 -6.17 3.86
N ASP A 489 24.28 -6.24 4.93
CA ASP A 489 23.76 -6.46 6.27
C ASP A 489 22.86 -5.31 6.74
N ALA A 490 23.27 -4.07 6.51
CA ALA A 490 22.51 -2.90 6.96
C ALA A 490 21.16 -2.74 6.25
N ILE A 491 21.13 -2.93 4.92
CA ILE A 491 19.98 -2.61 4.07
C ILE A 491 19.06 -3.82 3.87
N LEU A 492 19.66 -4.96 3.50
CA LEU A 492 18.86 -6.16 3.18
C LEU A 492 18.55 -6.97 4.43
N MET A 493 19.42 -6.95 5.47
CA MET A 493 19.28 -7.74 6.70
C MET A 493 19.09 -9.24 6.42
N ARG A 494 19.59 -9.70 5.27
CA ARG A 494 19.53 -11.08 4.78
C ARG A 494 20.73 -11.38 3.88
N PRO A 495 21.11 -12.65 3.70
CA PRO A 495 22.19 -13.01 2.78
C PRO A 495 21.79 -12.78 1.33
N ILE A 496 22.78 -12.45 0.49
CA ILE A 496 22.72 -12.52 -0.97
C ILE A 496 23.53 -13.70 -1.47
N SER A 497 23.32 -14.13 -2.72
CA SER A 497 24.11 -15.23 -3.29
C SER A 497 25.59 -14.85 -3.39
N SER A 498 26.48 -15.85 -3.31
CA SER A 498 27.91 -15.63 -3.49
C SER A 498 28.24 -15.11 -4.89
N ALA A 499 27.41 -15.43 -5.89
CA ALA A 499 27.53 -14.93 -7.25
C ALA A 499 27.16 -13.44 -7.33
N ASP A 500 26.03 -13.03 -6.77
CA ASP A 500 25.60 -11.61 -6.79
C ASP A 500 26.58 -10.73 -6.01
N ARG A 501 27.02 -11.22 -4.83
CA ARG A 501 28.07 -10.52 -4.08
C ARG A 501 29.34 -10.32 -4.92
N ARG A 502 29.77 -11.36 -5.61
CA ARG A 502 30.95 -11.29 -6.49
C ARG A 502 30.72 -10.31 -7.64
N HIS A 503 29.57 -10.35 -8.30
CA HIS A 503 29.24 -9.44 -9.38
C HIS A 503 29.31 -7.96 -8.95
N ILE A 504 28.81 -7.64 -7.77
CA ILE A 504 28.90 -6.28 -7.22
C ILE A 504 30.38 -5.90 -7.02
N ILE A 505 31.18 -6.77 -6.42
CA ILE A 505 32.60 -6.50 -6.14
C ILE A 505 33.40 -6.39 -7.43
N ASP A 506 33.18 -7.28 -8.40
CA ASP A 506 33.87 -7.27 -9.69
C ASP A 506 33.55 -6.00 -10.48
N TRP A 507 32.28 -5.57 -10.46
CA TRP A 507 31.89 -4.29 -11.05
C TRP A 507 32.57 -3.10 -10.38
N LEU A 508 32.60 -3.04 -9.05
CA LEU A 508 33.30 -2.00 -8.31
C LEU A 508 34.81 -2.01 -8.59
N THR A 509 35.43 -3.20 -8.66
CA THR A 509 36.84 -3.38 -8.98
C THR A 509 37.17 -2.82 -10.38
N ALA A 510 36.33 -3.12 -11.36
CA ALA A 510 36.49 -2.63 -12.73
C ALA A 510 36.33 -1.11 -12.82
N GLU A 511 35.36 -0.54 -12.11
CA GLU A 511 35.04 0.89 -12.14
C GLU A 511 36.10 1.73 -11.40
N TYR A 512 36.42 1.34 -10.16
CA TYR A 512 37.29 2.12 -9.28
C TYR A 512 38.77 1.70 -9.35
N ARG A 513 39.09 0.56 -9.96
CA ARG A 513 40.44 0.01 -10.16
C ARG A 513 41.19 -0.24 -8.85
N TYR A 514 40.49 -0.67 -7.81
CA TYR A 514 41.06 -1.17 -6.57
C TYR A 514 40.81 -2.66 -6.46
N ASP A 515 41.75 -3.41 -5.87
CA ASP A 515 41.52 -4.81 -5.54
C ASP A 515 40.42 -4.95 -4.47
N ALA A 516 39.65 -6.04 -4.53
CA ALA A 516 38.47 -6.27 -3.69
C ALA A 516 38.70 -6.05 -2.18
N ASP A 517 39.86 -6.49 -1.68
CA ASP A 517 40.23 -6.46 -0.26
C ASP A 517 41.25 -5.36 0.08
N ALA A 518 41.68 -4.56 -0.91
CA ALA A 518 42.63 -3.47 -0.67
C ALA A 518 41.98 -2.36 0.18
N THR A 519 42.76 -1.80 1.11
CA THR A 519 42.33 -0.61 1.85
C THR A 519 42.20 0.58 0.91
N LEU A 520 41.01 1.15 0.85
CA LEU A 520 40.69 2.30 0.02
C LEU A 520 41.22 3.60 0.62
N PRO A 521 41.61 4.58 -0.21
CA PRO A 521 41.94 5.92 0.25
C PRO A 521 40.75 6.60 0.95
N ASP A 522 41.03 7.54 1.84
CA ASP A 522 40.02 8.36 2.51
C ASP A 522 39.11 9.06 1.49
N GLY A 523 37.81 9.06 1.76
CA GLY A 523 36.77 9.65 0.94
C GLY A 523 36.27 8.77 -0.21
N ILE A 524 36.93 7.64 -0.52
CA ILE A 524 36.45 6.69 -1.55
C ILE A 524 35.29 5.82 -1.02
N PRO A 525 35.30 5.28 0.23
CA PRO A 525 34.15 4.56 0.78
C PRO A 525 32.85 5.36 0.71
N GLU A 526 32.89 6.65 1.01
CA GLU A 526 31.76 7.57 0.97
C GLU A 526 31.19 7.79 -0.45
N GLN A 527 32.04 7.65 -1.47
CA GLN A 527 31.61 7.76 -2.87
C GLN A 527 30.99 6.46 -3.40
N ILE A 528 31.47 5.31 -2.90
CA ILE A 528 31.04 3.98 -3.32
C ILE A 528 29.73 3.57 -2.64
N ALA A 529 29.59 3.86 -1.36
CA ALA A 529 28.45 3.42 -0.55
C ALA A 529 27.09 3.75 -1.16
N PRO A 530 26.81 4.96 -1.68
CA PRO A 530 25.54 5.27 -2.33
C PRO A 530 25.22 4.35 -3.51
N LEU A 531 26.23 4.02 -4.31
CA LEU A 531 26.05 3.18 -5.50
C LEU A 531 25.73 1.73 -5.12
N VAL A 532 26.45 1.18 -4.14
CA VAL A 532 26.17 -0.17 -3.61
C VAL A 532 24.77 -0.21 -3.00
N ALA A 533 24.40 0.78 -2.20
CA ALA A 533 23.06 0.89 -1.61
C ALA A 533 21.97 0.93 -2.68
N ALA A 534 22.14 1.72 -3.74
CA ALA A 534 21.20 1.78 -4.86
C ALA A 534 21.05 0.44 -5.58
N VAL A 535 22.15 -0.28 -5.81
CA VAL A 535 22.12 -1.63 -6.40
C VAL A 535 21.38 -2.61 -5.51
N LEU A 536 21.66 -2.63 -4.20
CA LEU A 536 21.01 -3.53 -3.25
C LEU A 536 19.49 -3.28 -3.18
N VAL A 537 19.05 -2.03 -3.11
CA VAL A 537 17.62 -1.67 -3.10
C VAL A 537 16.94 -1.98 -4.43
N SER A 538 17.67 -1.89 -5.54
CA SER A 538 17.16 -2.25 -6.87
C SER A 538 17.07 -3.77 -7.10
N SER A 539 17.68 -4.57 -6.23
CA SER A 539 17.79 -6.01 -6.37
C SER A 539 16.49 -6.75 -6.02
N VAL A 540 16.39 -8.00 -6.46
CA VAL A 540 15.29 -8.91 -6.11
C VAL A 540 15.20 -9.15 -4.61
N TYR A 541 16.32 -9.13 -3.90
CA TYR A 541 16.39 -9.33 -2.45
C TYR A 541 15.61 -8.27 -1.66
N PHE A 542 15.57 -7.04 -2.16
CA PHE A 542 14.81 -5.96 -1.55
C PHE A 542 13.37 -5.90 -2.07
N GLN A 543 13.16 -6.16 -3.35
CA GLN A 543 11.86 -5.94 -4.00
C GLN A 543 10.88 -7.10 -3.85
N LEU A 544 11.34 -8.32 -3.60
CA LEU A 544 10.46 -9.47 -3.34
C LEU A 544 10.16 -9.64 -1.85
N ARG A 545 9.00 -10.26 -1.58
CA ARG A 545 8.55 -10.61 -0.22
C ARG A 545 7.95 -12.00 -0.15
#